data_ca5e64b5ea7e6cae996e8d59373ae948
#
_entry.id   ca5e64b5ea7e6cae996e8d59373ae948
#
_cell.length_a   1.000
_cell.length_b   1.000
_cell.length_c   1.000
_cell.angle_alpha   90.00
_cell.angle_beta   90.00
_cell.angle_gamma   90.00
#
_symmetry.space_group_name_H-M   'P 1'
#
loop_
_entity.id
_entity.type
_entity.pdbx_description
1 polymer ?
#
loop_
_entity_poly.entity_id
_entity_poly.type
_entity_poly.pdbx_seq_one_letter_code
_entity_poly.pdbx_strand_id
1 'polypeptide(L)'
;MDKEVKMSTDCIFCKIANGEIPSETVYEDEDFRVILDIAPGVKGHALILPKKHAADLFSLDEETLAKVFPLAKKVAKAVIHATGAKGCNIVQNNGEVAGQTVAHFHTHIIPRFGKEGNIVNWTPGTYEAVSYTHLTLPTN
;
A
#
# COMPACT_ATOMS: atom_id res chain seq x y z
N MET A 1 7.45 15.36 -23.37
CA MET A 1 8.47 15.13 -22.42
C MET A 1 8.24 13.87 -21.65
N ASP A 2 9.25 13.11 -21.55
CA ASP A 2 9.11 11.86 -20.86
C ASP A 2 8.78 12.06 -19.41
N LYS A 3 7.91 11.27 -18.93
CA LYS A 3 7.71 11.21 -17.51
C LYS A 3 8.79 10.31 -16.97
N GLU A 4 9.81 10.92 -16.48
CA GLU A 4 10.83 10.12 -15.85
C GLU A 4 10.27 9.52 -14.59
N VAL A 5 10.54 8.25 -14.41
CA VAL A 5 10.21 7.59 -13.18
C VAL A 5 11.18 8.10 -12.13
N LYS A 6 10.64 8.75 -11.11
CA LYS A 6 11.46 9.29 -10.06
C LYS A 6 11.86 8.16 -9.14
N MET A 7 13.16 7.89 -9.07
CA MET A 7 13.69 6.79 -8.28
C MET A 7 14.74 7.31 -7.30
N SER A 8 14.91 6.58 -6.23
CA SER A 8 16.01 6.77 -5.30
C SER A 8 16.97 5.61 -5.47
N THR A 9 18.26 5.90 -5.60
CA THR A 9 19.25 4.85 -5.77
C THR A 9 19.34 3.91 -4.58
N ASP A 10 18.91 4.38 -3.40
CA ASP A 10 18.97 3.58 -2.19
C ASP A 10 17.65 2.94 -1.82
N CYS A 11 16.59 3.19 -2.59
CA CYS A 11 15.27 2.68 -2.24
C CYS A 11 15.10 1.26 -2.75
N ILE A 12 14.95 0.32 -1.82
CA ILE A 12 14.76 -1.08 -2.18
C ILE A 12 13.49 -1.30 -2.98
N PHE A 13 12.41 -0.57 -2.66
CA PHE A 13 11.16 -0.71 -3.40
C PHE A 13 11.24 -0.12 -4.80
N CYS A 14 12.03 0.94 -5.00
CA CYS A 14 12.31 1.41 -6.35
C CYS A 14 12.99 0.33 -7.17
N LYS A 15 13.97 -0.34 -6.58
CA LYS A 15 14.71 -1.39 -7.26
C LYS A 15 13.82 -2.57 -7.59
N ILE A 16 12.96 -2.97 -6.67
CA ILE A 16 12.03 -4.07 -6.91
C ILE A 16 11.00 -3.67 -7.95
N ALA A 17 10.41 -2.48 -7.81
CA ALA A 17 9.36 -2.04 -8.71
C ALA A 17 9.84 -1.90 -10.14
N ASN A 18 11.11 -1.58 -10.32
CA ASN A 18 11.69 -1.39 -11.64
C ASN A 18 12.49 -2.60 -12.14
N GLY A 19 12.43 -3.71 -11.43
CA GLY A 19 12.96 -4.98 -11.92
C GLY A 19 14.44 -5.19 -11.66
N GLU A 20 15.10 -4.32 -10.90
CA GLU A 20 16.52 -4.49 -10.60
C GLU A 20 16.76 -5.58 -9.59
N ILE A 21 15.81 -5.78 -8.67
CA ILE A 21 15.88 -6.85 -7.66
C ILE A 21 14.74 -7.81 -7.97
N PRO A 22 15.02 -9.11 -8.05
CA PRO A 22 13.98 -10.11 -8.32
C PRO A 22 12.91 -10.12 -7.23
N SER A 23 11.69 -10.42 -7.61
CA SER A 23 10.56 -10.54 -6.69
C SER A 23 9.56 -11.52 -7.27
N GLU A 24 8.65 -12.00 -6.41
CA GLU A 24 7.52 -12.79 -6.87
C GLU A 24 6.46 -11.83 -7.36
N THR A 25 6.56 -11.45 -8.63
CA THR A 25 5.67 -10.49 -9.25
C THR A 25 4.40 -11.20 -9.72
N VAL A 26 3.24 -10.68 -9.29
CA VAL A 26 1.95 -11.24 -9.68
C VAL A 26 1.23 -10.39 -10.71
N TYR A 27 1.63 -9.13 -10.84
CA TYR A 27 1.03 -8.23 -11.83
C TYR A 27 1.97 -7.05 -12.05
N GLU A 28 1.94 -6.50 -13.26
CA GLU A 28 2.75 -5.33 -13.59
C GLU A 28 2.07 -4.54 -14.71
N ASP A 29 2.10 -3.21 -14.60
CA ASP A 29 1.71 -2.33 -15.69
C ASP A 29 2.69 -1.15 -15.74
N GLU A 30 2.34 -0.09 -16.48
CA GLU A 30 3.23 1.08 -16.61
C GLU A 30 3.51 1.75 -15.28
N ASP A 31 2.54 1.75 -14.39
CA ASP A 31 2.60 2.56 -13.17
C ASP A 31 2.92 1.76 -11.93
N PHE A 32 2.65 0.45 -11.93
CA PHE A 32 2.72 -0.36 -10.71
C PHE A 32 3.36 -1.71 -10.96
N ARG A 33 3.93 -2.24 -9.91
CA ARG A 33 4.28 -3.66 -9.82
C ARG A 33 3.66 -4.20 -8.54
N VAL A 34 3.00 -5.34 -8.65
CA VAL A 34 2.40 -6.02 -7.50
C VAL A 34 3.21 -7.27 -7.23
N ILE A 35 3.69 -7.39 -6.00
CA ILE A 35 4.53 -8.52 -5.61
C ILE A 35 3.93 -9.21 -4.39
N LEU A 36 4.35 -10.45 -4.14
CA LEU A 36 4.08 -11.08 -2.86
C LEU A 36 5.11 -10.58 -1.85
N ASP A 37 4.65 -10.30 -0.63
CA ASP A 37 5.55 -9.80 0.40
C ASP A 37 6.54 -10.89 0.77
N ILE A 38 7.82 -10.53 0.87
CA ILE A 38 8.87 -11.49 1.20
C ILE A 38 8.81 -11.90 2.68
N ALA A 39 8.19 -11.05 3.51
CA ALA A 39 7.98 -11.36 4.92
C ALA A 39 6.48 -11.26 5.23
N PRO A 40 5.68 -12.18 4.65
CA PRO A 40 4.24 -12.03 4.69
C PRO A 40 3.67 -12.22 6.08
N GLY A 41 2.63 -11.46 6.38
CA GLY A 41 1.85 -11.68 7.59
C GLY A 41 1.01 -12.92 7.48
N VAL A 42 0.51 -13.20 6.28
CA VAL A 42 -0.28 -14.39 5.99
C VAL A 42 -0.01 -14.81 4.55
N LYS A 43 -0.42 -16.04 4.22
CA LYS A 43 -0.32 -16.55 2.86
C LYS A 43 -1.08 -15.64 1.90
N GLY A 44 -0.41 -15.22 0.85
CA GLY A 44 -1.02 -14.36 -0.16
C GLY A 44 -0.93 -12.87 0.10
N HIS A 45 -0.21 -12.47 1.16
CA HIS A 45 0.02 -11.06 1.45
C HIS A 45 0.75 -10.40 0.28
N ALA A 46 0.12 -9.44 -0.35
CA ALA A 46 0.66 -8.77 -1.54
C ALA A 46 0.93 -7.30 -1.28
N LEU A 47 1.85 -6.73 -2.06
CA LEU A 47 2.19 -5.32 -2.01
C LEU A 47 1.99 -4.70 -3.38
N ILE A 48 1.33 -3.55 -3.42
CA ILE A 48 1.23 -2.75 -4.63
C ILE A 48 2.27 -1.65 -4.54
N LEU A 49 3.20 -1.63 -5.47
CA LEU A 49 4.30 -0.68 -5.50
C LEU A 49 4.17 0.22 -6.71
N PRO A 50 4.03 1.53 -6.54
CA PRO A 50 4.19 2.45 -7.67
C PRO A 50 5.64 2.37 -8.16
N LYS A 51 5.82 2.44 -9.47
CA LYS A 51 7.16 2.47 -10.06
C LYS A 51 7.83 3.81 -9.82
N LYS A 52 7.04 4.87 -9.75
CA LYS A 52 7.52 6.20 -9.43
C LYS A 52 7.77 6.28 -7.93
N HIS A 53 8.89 6.86 -7.55
CA HIS A 53 9.22 7.02 -6.14
C HIS A 53 8.42 8.15 -5.51
N ALA A 54 7.79 7.87 -4.39
CA ALA A 54 7.23 8.86 -3.49
C ALA A 54 7.32 8.24 -2.11
N ALA A 55 7.70 9.02 -1.12
CA ALA A 55 7.93 8.48 0.21
C ALA A 55 6.64 7.97 0.86
N ASP A 56 5.54 8.66 0.63
CA ASP A 56 4.28 8.38 1.33
C ASP A 56 3.09 8.92 0.53
N LEU A 57 1.92 8.84 1.14
CA LEU A 57 0.68 9.34 0.55
C LEU A 57 0.76 10.80 0.17
N PHE A 58 1.43 11.59 1.00
CA PHE A 58 1.42 13.05 0.82
C PHE A 58 2.30 13.49 -0.32
N SER A 59 3.28 12.69 -0.72
CA SER A 59 4.19 13.03 -1.81
C SER A 59 3.87 12.32 -3.12
N LEU A 60 2.99 11.31 -3.10
CA LEU A 60 2.60 10.64 -4.34
C LEU A 60 1.64 11.52 -5.13
N ASP A 61 1.87 11.64 -6.44
CA ASP A 61 1.01 12.46 -7.27
C ASP A 61 -0.41 11.91 -7.34
N GLU A 62 -1.38 12.80 -7.50
CA GLU A 62 -2.78 12.42 -7.44
C GLU A 62 -3.22 11.53 -8.60
N GLU A 63 -2.61 11.72 -9.76
CA GLU A 63 -2.94 10.88 -10.90
C GLU A 63 -2.60 9.41 -10.63
N THR A 64 -1.41 9.16 -10.10
CA THR A 64 -1.01 7.81 -9.73
C THR A 64 -1.86 7.30 -8.57
N LEU A 65 -2.06 8.15 -7.57
CA LEU A 65 -2.83 7.78 -6.40
C LEU A 65 -4.25 7.35 -6.76
N ALA A 66 -4.87 8.02 -7.73
CA ALA A 66 -6.23 7.69 -8.15
C ALA A 66 -6.34 6.27 -8.71
N LYS A 67 -5.23 5.70 -9.16
CA LYS A 67 -5.21 4.35 -9.74
C LYS A 67 -4.98 3.26 -8.70
N VAL A 68 -4.63 3.62 -7.46
CA VAL A 68 -4.26 2.64 -6.45
C VAL A 68 -5.45 1.76 -6.05
N PHE A 69 -6.57 2.35 -5.67
CA PHE A 69 -7.71 1.55 -5.22
C PHE A 69 -8.41 0.76 -6.31
N PRO A 70 -8.55 1.27 -7.53
CA PRO A 70 -9.02 0.40 -8.62
C PRO A 70 -8.15 -0.83 -8.80
N LEU A 71 -6.83 -0.68 -8.72
CA LEU A 71 -5.91 -1.82 -8.80
C LEU A 71 -6.04 -2.70 -7.56
N ALA A 72 -6.12 -2.09 -6.38
CA ALA A 72 -6.26 -2.84 -5.13
C ALA A 72 -7.50 -3.73 -5.15
N LYS A 73 -8.59 -3.25 -5.73
CA LYS A 73 -9.81 -4.05 -5.86
C LYS A 73 -9.55 -5.31 -6.69
N LYS A 74 -8.86 -5.15 -7.81
CA LYS A 74 -8.56 -6.29 -8.69
C LYS A 74 -7.63 -7.29 -8.01
N VAL A 75 -6.59 -6.77 -7.35
CA VAL A 75 -5.62 -7.62 -6.67
C VAL A 75 -6.29 -8.36 -5.50
N ALA A 76 -7.10 -7.66 -4.72
CA ALA A 76 -7.81 -8.28 -3.60
C ALA A 76 -8.72 -9.41 -4.05
N LYS A 77 -9.46 -9.19 -5.14
CA LYS A 77 -10.34 -10.24 -5.68
C LYS A 77 -9.52 -11.44 -6.11
N ALA A 78 -8.40 -11.21 -6.78
CA ALA A 78 -7.55 -12.31 -7.24
C ALA A 78 -6.94 -13.07 -6.07
N VAL A 79 -6.48 -12.36 -5.05
CA VAL A 79 -5.87 -12.99 -3.87
C VAL A 79 -6.90 -13.80 -3.11
N ILE A 80 -8.09 -13.26 -2.90
CA ILE A 80 -9.15 -13.98 -2.20
C ILE A 80 -9.52 -15.24 -2.97
N HIS A 81 -9.66 -15.12 -4.29
CA HIS A 81 -10.00 -16.28 -5.11
C HIS A 81 -8.92 -17.37 -5.04
N ALA A 82 -7.66 -16.95 -5.15
CA ALA A 82 -6.54 -17.91 -5.17
C ALA A 82 -6.29 -18.57 -3.83
N THR A 83 -6.56 -17.89 -2.72
CA THR A 83 -6.23 -18.40 -1.39
C THR A 83 -7.40 -18.99 -0.65
N GLY A 84 -8.62 -18.70 -1.09
CA GLY A 84 -9.82 -19.09 -0.35
C GLY A 84 -10.10 -18.22 0.86
N ALA A 85 -9.46 -17.05 0.95
CA ALA A 85 -9.66 -16.15 2.08
C ALA A 85 -11.11 -15.67 2.13
N LYS A 86 -11.56 -15.28 3.33
CA LYS A 86 -12.93 -14.83 3.56
C LYS A 86 -13.06 -13.32 3.53
N GLY A 87 -11.96 -12.61 3.59
CA GLY A 87 -11.93 -11.15 3.54
C GLY A 87 -10.51 -10.68 3.35
N CYS A 88 -10.32 -9.38 3.39
CA CYS A 88 -8.97 -8.82 3.31
C CYS A 88 -8.91 -7.47 4.00
N ASN A 89 -7.70 -7.10 4.40
CA ASN A 89 -7.40 -5.75 4.84
C ASN A 89 -6.55 -5.08 3.77
N ILE A 90 -6.83 -3.82 3.52
CA ILE A 90 -6.00 -3.00 2.65
C ILE A 90 -5.38 -1.95 3.56
N VAL A 91 -4.05 -1.95 3.64
CA VAL A 91 -3.33 -1.12 4.61
C VAL A 91 -2.29 -0.29 3.89
N GLN A 92 -2.27 0.99 4.17
CA GLN A 92 -1.26 1.90 3.65
C GLN A 92 -0.82 2.79 4.81
N ASN A 93 0.46 2.79 5.11
CA ASN A 93 1.00 3.49 6.27
C ASN A 93 1.83 4.69 5.85
N ASN A 94 1.72 5.78 6.60
CA ASN A 94 2.43 7.01 6.33
C ASN A 94 3.18 7.46 7.58
N GLY A 95 4.51 7.33 7.54
CA GLY A 95 5.38 7.68 8.64
C GLY A 95 5.72 6.46 9.51
N GLU A 96 6.90 6.51 10.12
CA GLU A 96 7.37 5.40 10.95
C GLU A 96 6.46 5.13 12.14
N VAL A 97 5.93 6.21 12.75
CA VAL A 97 5.05 6.04 13.91
C VAL A 97 3.75 5.34 13.56
N ALA A 98 3.40 5.32 12.27
CA ALA A 98 2.20 4.64 11.78
C ALA A 98 2.51 3.26 11.22
N GLY A 99 3.75 2.81 11.31
CA GLY A 99 4.15 1.48 10.87
C GLY A 99 4.76 1.39 9.49
N GLN A 100 5.09 2.53 8.88
CA GLN A 100 5.75 2.53 7.58
C GLN A 100 7.23 2.19 7.77
N THR A 101 7.65 1.05 7.24
CA THR A 101 9.02 0.58 7.42
C THR A 101 9.92 0.91 6.23
N VAL A 102 9.37 1.20 5.08
CA VAL A 102 10.11 1.57 3.88
C VAL A 102 9.55 2.88 3.35
N ALA A 103 10.43 3.85 3.10
CA ALA A 103 10.03 5.19 2.67
C ALA A 103 9.79 5.23 1.16
N HIS A 104 8.90 4.39 0.71
CA HIS A 104 8.38 4.33 -0.65
C HIS A 104 6.94 3.91 -0.52
N PHE A 105 6.02 4.73 -0.98
CA PHE A 105 4.58 4.46 -0.87
C PHE A 105 4.29 3.02 -1.30
N HIS A 106 3.57 2.29 -0.48
CA HIS A 106 3.14 0.94 -0.84
C HIS A 106 1.85 0.59 -0.12
N THR A 107 1.07 -0.26 -0.76
CA THR A 107 -0.23 -0.67 -0.24
C THR A 107 -0.22 -2.17 -0.02
N HIS A 108 -0.56 -2.58 1.19
CA HIS A 108 -0.66 -3.99 1.54
C HIS A 108 -2.04 -4.52 1.22
N ILE A 109 -2.11 -5.67 0.59
CA ILE A 109 -3.36 -6.44 0.44
C ILE A 109 -3.17 -7.69 1.27
N ILE A 110 -3.90 -7.80 2.35
CA ILE A 110 -3.69 -8.86 3.33
C ILE A 110 -4.94 -9.72 3.43
N PRO A 111 -4.91 -10.94 2.87
CA PRO A 111 -6.08 -11.82 2.96
C PRO A 111 -6.29 -12.29 4.38
N ARG A 112 -7.55 -12.50 4.75
CA ARG A 112 -7.91 -12.90 6.10
C ARG A 112 -8.72 -14.18 6.06
N PHE A 113 -8.33 -15.12 6.92
CA PHE A 113 -8.90 -16.46 6.92
C PHE A 113 -9.79 -16.71 8.13
N GLY A 114 -9.76 -15.80 9.10
CA GLY A 114 -10.63 -15.89 10.28
C GLY A 114 -9.97 -16.43 11.52
N LYS A 115 -8.68 -16.79 11.44
CA LYS A 115 -7.94 -17.30 12.59
C LYS A 115 -6.89 -16.35 13.12
N GLU A 116 -6.52 -15.36 12.29
CA GLU A 116 -5.53 -14.36 12.67
C GLU A 116 -6.21 -13.29 13.52
N GLY A 117 -5.46 -12.62 14.34
CA GLY A 117 -5.97 -11.47 15.07
C GLY A 117 -6.22 -10.29 14.14
N ASN A 118 -6.78 -9.24 14.68
CA ASN A 118 -7.00 -8.01 13.91
C ASN A 118 -5.66 -7.36 13.60
N ILE A 119 -5.57 -6.79 12.40
CA ILE A 119 -4.37 -6.07 12.00
C ILE A 119 -4.29 -4.73 12.69
N VAL A 120 -5.43 -4.07 12.81
CA VAL A 120 -5.52 -2.79 13.50
C VAL A 120 -6.36 -2.98 14.74
N ASN A 121 -5.79 -2.64 15.89
CA ASN A 121 -6.48 -2.71 17.16
C ASN A 121 -6.49 -1.34 17.80
N TRP A 122 -7.65 -0.93 18.30
CA TRP A 122 -7.74 0.28 19.10
C TRP A 122 -8.80 0.06 20.16
N THR A 123 -8.67 0.82 21.23
CA THR A 123 -9.70 0.83 22.26
C THR A 123 -10.66 1.96 21.95
N PRO A 124 -11.97 1.65 21.78
CA PRO A 124 -12.93 2.72 21.53
C PRO A 124 -12.89 3.77 22.65
N GLY A 125 -12.93 5.02 22.25
CA GLY A 125 -12.92 6.12 23.18
C GLY A 125 -14.03 7.09 22.85
N THR A 126 -14.01 8.24 23.50
CA THR A 126 -14.96 9.30 23.26
C THR A 126 -14.23 10.62 23.12
N TYR A 127 -14.88 11.57 22.47
CA TYR A 127 -14.33 12.91 22.36
C TYR A 127 -14.85 13.77 23.47
N GLU A 128 -13.99 14.68 23.93
CA GLU A 128 -14.43 15.79 24.74
C GLU A 128 -14.72 16.95 23.80
N ALA A 129 -15.02 18.13 24.34
CA ALA A 129 -15.24 19.31 23.51
C ALA A 129 -13.96 19.61 22.73
N VAL A 130 -14.04 19.66 21.39
CA VAL A 130 -12.85 19.70 20.57
C VAL A 130 -12.97 20.70 19.45
N SER A 131 -11.88 21.41 19.20
CA SER A 131 -11.81 22.34 18.10
C SER A 131 -11.60 21.63 16.75
N TYR A 132 -11.09 20.40 16.76
CA TYR A 132 -10.81 19.69 15.54
C TYR A 132 -12.02 18.98 14.93
N THR A 133 -13.22 19.15 15.50
CA THR A 133 -14.43 18.63 14.88
C THR A 133 -14.78 19.40 13.59
N HIS A 134 -14.11 20.53 13.36
CA HIS A 134 -14.31 21.30 12.14
C HIS A 134 -13.01 21.33 11.35
N LEU A 135 -12.84 20.28 10.53
CA LEU A 135 -11.65 20.18 9.70
C LEU A 135 -11.75 21.05 8.46
N THR A 136 -10.63 21.66 8.10
CA THR A 136 -10.52 22.42 6.88
C THR A 136 -9.55 21.72 5.95
N LEU A 137 -10.02 21.42 4.73
CA LEU A 137 -9.17 20.76 3.76
C LEU A 137 -8.32 21.77 3.03
N PRO A 138 -7.04 21.43 2.74
CA PRO A 138 -6.22 22.29 1.90
C PRO A 138 -6.83 22.40 0.52
N THR A 139 -6.59 23.55 -0.14
CA THR A 139 -7.16 23.79 -1.46
C THR A 139 -6.30 23.27 -2.60
N ASN A 140 -5.12 22.73 -2.31
CA ASN A 140 -4.27 22.20 -3.39
C ASN A 140 -3.39 21.06 -2.91
#